data_a27b408b5d313b3639a6f1cbb10d2b26
#
_entry.id   a27b408b5d313b3639a6f1cbb10d2b26
#
_cell.length_a   1.000
_cell.length_b   1.000
_cell.length_c   1.000
_cell.angle_alpha   90.00
_cell.angle_beta   90.00
_cell.angle_gamma   90.00
#
_symmetry.space_group_name_H-M   'P 1'
#
loop_
_entity.id
_entity.type
_entity.pdbx_description
1 polymer ?
#
loop_
_entity_poly.entity_id
_entity_poly.type
_entity_poly.pdbx_seq_one_letter_code
_entity_poly.pdbx_strand_id
1 'polypeptide(L)'
;MLLCCVDYLKRNSKMKNNEQHIMPFIERLLDGAEVEWKPLGDVADIYGGLTGKSKSDFEHGNALFVSYKNIYNNYEVNSQELSKVKVSETEQQHKIEYGDILFTGSSETAEEVAYSSAVTTHFNEAVYLNSFSFGVRFHKDIELIPEFSKHLFRVSYMRKQLAKTASGVTRFNVSKTRFKKILIPIPPLSVQRKLVEILDKFTELEAELEAELEAELDCRKRQYEYYRNKLLAFDMLNTPEKLNNVITMSLGEVGTFTRGSGLQKKDFTPTGVGCIHYGQIYTYYGTYAYKTKSFVSQKFAQKARKAKYGDLIIATTSENDEDVCKAVVWLGNEDIAVSSDACFYIHKMNPKYVAYYFQTEQFQKQKRKFITGAKVRRVNATDLAKIKIPTPPLSEQQRIVSILDKFDTLTSSISEGLPKEIELRRKQYEYYREQLLSFRH
;
A
#
# COMPACT_ATOMS: atom_id res chain seq x y z
N MET A 1 31.90 8.79 -4.15
CA MET A 1 31.85 8.10 -2.83
C MET A 1 30.53 7.34 -2.63
N LEU A 2 29.34 7.94 -2.85
CA LEU A 2 28.02 7.30 -2.75
C LEU A 2 27.83 6.12 -3.74
N LEU A 3 28.26 6.26 -4.99
CA LEU A 3 28.24 5.17 -5.98
C LEU A 3 29.09 3.96 -5.55
N CYS A 4 30.22 4.18 -4.90
CA CYS A 4 31.04 3.10 -4.34
C CYS A 4 30.33 2.38 -3.17
N CYS A 5 29.55 3.09 -2.34
CA CYS A 5 28.75 2.45 -1.29
C CYS A 5 27.61 1.61 -1.88
N VAL A 6 26.90 2.13 -2.87
CA VAL A 6 25.81 1.41 -3.54
C VAL A 6 26.33 0.19 -4.30
N ASP A 7 27.47 0.30 -5.01
CA ASP A 7 28.05 -0.82 -5.73
C ASP A 7 28.69 -1.87 -4.79
N TYR A 8 29.27 -1.44 -3.69
CA TYR A 8 29.75 -2.32 -2.63
C TYR A 8 28.59 -3.09 -1.99
N LEU A 9 27.46 -2.41 -1.73
CA LEU A 9 26.26 -3.01 -1.16
C LEU A 9 25.57 -3.96 -2.15
N LYS A 10 25.56 -3.66 -3.46
CA LYS A 10 25.06 -4.55 -4.52
C LYS A 10 25.87 -5.85 -4.66
N ARG A 11 27.18 -5.79 -4.52
CA ARG A 11 28.05 -6.99 -4.60
C ARG A 11 27.82 -7.98 -3.44
N ASN A 12 27.43 -7.48 -2.27
CA ASN A 12 27.21 -8.31 -1.08
C ASN A 12 25.77 -8.85 -0.94
N SER A 13 24.80 -8.38 -1.71
CA SER A 13 23.40 -8.88 -1.69
C SER A 13 23.24 -10.32 -2.21
N LYS A 14 24.27 -10.91 -2.80
CA LYS A 14 24.28 -12.31 -3.28
C LYS A 14 24.67 -13.36 -2.22
N MET A 15 25.08 -12.95 -1.00
CA MET A 15 25.42 -13.90 0.05
C MET A 15 24.24 -14.09 1.03
N LYS A 16 23.46 -15.14 0.78
CA LYS A 16 22.57 -15.75 1.78
C LYS A 16 23.41 -16.48 2.84
N ASN A 17 23.07 -16.26 4.10
CA ASN A 17 23.56 -16.92 5.31
C ASN A 17 24.92 -16.46 5.84
N ASN A 18 24.90 -15.40 6.68
CA ASN A 18 25.62 -15.38 7.96
C ASN A 18 25.20 -14.18 8.79
N GLU A 19 24.67 -14.42 10.00
CA GLU A 19 24.28 -13.41 10.99
C GLU A 19 25.47 -12.62 11.59
N GLN A 20 26.66 -12.69 11.02
CA GLN A 20 27.89 -12.10 11.55
C GLN A 20 28.52 -11.01 10.70
N HIS A 21 27.92 -10.57 9.60
CA HIS A 21 28.46 -9.43 8.84
C HIS A 21 27.77 -8.12 9.27
N ILE A 22 28.15 -7.63 10.44
CA ILE A 22 28.09 -6.19 10.73
C ILE A 22 28.93 -5.53 9.67
N MET A 23 28.33 -4.58 8.97
CA MET A 23 28.98 -3.96 7.82
C MET A 23 30.37 -3.46 8.19
N PRO A 24 31.40 -3.85 7.43
CA PRO A 24 32.75 -3.29 7.56
C PRO A 24 32.76 -1.76 7.49
N PHE A 25 31.63 -1.15 7.11
CA PHE A 25 31.40 0.27 7.02
C PHE A 25 31.16 0.93 8.39
N ILE A 26 30.29 0.35 9.25
CA ILE A 26 30.08 0.89 10.62
C ILE A 26 31.36 0.77 11.45
N GLU A 27 32.07 -0.35 11.36
CA GLU A 27 33.36 -0.53 12.03
C GLU A 27 34.36 0.51 11.54
N ARG A 28 34.41 0.83 10.25
CA ARG A 28 35.24 1.91 9.70
C ARG A 28 34.80 3.30 10.10
N LEU A 29 33.49 3.54 10.25
CA LEU A 29 32.97 4.81 10.73
C LEU A 29 33.30 5.04 12.21
N LEU A 30 33.22 4.00 13.01
CA LEU A 30 33.59 4.04 14.43
C LEU A 30 35.07 4.24 14.62
N ASP A 31 35.92 3.75 13.68
CA ASP A 31 37.38 3.85 13.73
C ASP A 31 37.97 3.47 15.11
N GLY A 32 37.42 2.38 15.69
CA GLY A 32 37.79 1.89 17.01
C GLY A 32 37.11 2.62 18.19
N ALA A 33 36.27 3.61 17.94
CA ALA A 33 35.50 4.27 18.99
C ALA A 33 34.43 3.32 19.57
N GLU A 34 34.31 3.32 20.89
CA GLU A 34 33.27 2.57 21.58
C GLU A 34 31.93 3.29 21.52
N VAL A 35 30.83 2.52 21.43
CA VAL A 35 29.47 3.02 21.52
C VAL A 35 28.96 2.76 22.94
N GLU A 36 28.67 3.82 23.67
CA GLU A 36 28.06 3.69 24.98
C GLU A 36 26.60 3.27 24.88
N TRP A 37 26.18 2.32 25.72
CA TRP A 37 24.79 1.93 25.86
C TRP A 37 24.26 2.31 27.23
N LYS A 38 23.25 3.17 27.27
CA LYS A 38 22.67 3.66 28.50
C LYS A 38 21.16 3.44 28.57
N PRO A 39 20.58 3.15 29.76
CA PRO A 39 19.15 3.16 29.96
C PRO A 39 18.59 4.56 29.67
N LEU A 40 17.47 4.64 28.94
CA LEU A 40 16.89 5.92 28.57
C LEU A 40 16.53 6.79 29.79
N GLY A 41 16.12 6.16 30.90
CA GLY A 41 15.79 6.86 32.13
C GLY A 41 16.98 7.44 32.88
N ASP A 42 18.22 7.05 32.53
CA ASP A 42 19.45 7.56 33.13
C ASP A 42 20.01 8.78 32.38
N VAL A 43 19.54 9.00 31.15
CA VAL A 43 20.07 10.01 30.23
C VAL A 43 19.04 11.06 29.79
N ALA A 44 17.77 10.88 30.19
CA ALA A 44 16.70 11.80 29.76
C ALA A 44 15.54 11.87 30.74
N ASP A 45 14.90 13.02 30.76
CA ASP A 45 13.63 13.27 31.46
C ASP A 45 12.43 12.98 30.54
N ILE A 46 11.37 12.39 31.13
CA ILE A 46 10.12 12.11 30.43
C ILE A 46 9.03 13.06 30.93
N TYR A 47 8.47 13.85 30.05
CA TYR A 47 7.37 14.77 30.35
C TYR A 47 6.09 14.42 29.58
N GLY A 48 4.92 14.79 30.14
CA GLY A 48 3.63 14.57 29.52
C GLY A 48 3.26 15.69 28.54
N GLY A 49 2.31 15.40 27.64
CA GLY A 49 1.67 16.42 26.82
C GLY A 49 0.64 17.25 27.62
N LEU A 50 -0.15 18.06 26.90
CA LEU A 50 -1.18 18.93 27.45
C LEU A 50 -2.10 18.22 28.44
N THR A 51 -2.37 18.86 29.58
CA THR A 51 -3.27 18.36 30.63
C THR A 51 -4.44 19.31 30.83
N GLY A 52 -5.58 18.78 31.31
CA GLY A 52 -6.76 19.60 31.67
C GLY A 52 -7.47 20.24 30.46
N LYS A 53 -7.27 19.77 29.25
CA LYS A 53 -7.88 20.32 28.04
C LYS A 53 -9.17 19.59 27.69
N SER A 54 -10.19 20.34 27.29
CA SER A 54 -11.47 19.89 26.76
C SER A 54 -11.50 20.01 25.23
N LYS A 55 -12.51 19.43 24.59
CA LYS A 55 -12.66 19.51 23.13
C LYS A 55 -12.73 20.95 22.63
N SER A 56 -13.40 21.85 23.37
CA SER A 56 -13.54 23.26 23.01
C SER A 56 -12.20 24.03 23.00
N ASP A 57 -11.21 23.57 23.77
CA ASP A 57 -9.89 24.23 23.80
C ASP A 57 -9.11 24.00 22.50
N PHE A 58 -9.51 23.04 21.68
CA PHE A 58 -8.90 22.75 20.38
C PHE A 58 -9.64 23.38 19.18
N GLU A 59 -10.77 24.06 19.41
CA GLU A 59 -11.55 24.69 18.34
C GLU A 59 -11.04 26.10 18.01
N HIS A 60 -10.63 26.88 19.06
CA HIS A 60 -10.17 28.26 18.93
C HIS A 60 -8.91 28.50 19.79
N GLY A 61 -7.76 28.07 19.28
CA GLY A 61 -6.51 28.14 20.02
C GLY A 61 -5.68 29.39 19.78
N ASN A 62 -4.98 29.85 20.84
CA ASN A 62 -3.98 30.92 20.84
C ASN A 62 -2.53 30.41 20.85
N ALA A 63 -2.33 29.10 20.90
CA ALA A 63 -1.03 28.43 20.90
C ALA A 63 -1.02 27.26 19.95
N LEU A 64 0.17 26.75 19.60
CA LEU A 64 0.37 25.64 18.71
C LEU A 64 0.68 24.35 19.49
N PHE A 65 0.30 23.20 18.92
CA PHE A 65 0.70 21.90 19.45
C PHE A 65 0.94 20.86 18.36
N VAL A 66 1.81 19.89 18.68
CA VAL A 66 2.09 18.72 17.84
C VAL A 66 1.00 17.67 18.07
N SER A 67 0.26 17.34 17.04
CA SER A 67 -0.81 16.33 17.08
C SER A 67 -0.26 14.90 17.13
N TYR A 68 -1.09 13.94 17.55
CA TYR A 68 -0.75 12.51 17.50
C TYR A 68 -0.36 12.05 16.08
N LYS A 69 -1.10 12.50 15.06
CA LYS A 69 -0.84 12.14 13.65
C LYS A 69 0.50 12.68 13.17
N ASN A 70 0.86 13.88 13.56
CA ASN A 70 2.16 14.48 13.22
C ASN A 70 3.30 13.59 13.72
N ILE A 71 3.25 13.14 14.99
CA ILE A 71 4.26 12.23 15.55
C ILE A 71 4.26 10.86 14.86
N TYR A 72 3.08 10.31 14.61
CA TYR A 72 2.95 8.97 14.05
C TYR A 72 3.49 8.88 12.62
N ASN A 73 3.16 9.87 11.79
CA ASN A 73 3.47 9.85 10.36
C ASN A 73 4.88 10.35 10.03
N ASN A 74 5.49 11.19 10.88
CA ASN A 74 6.73 11.89 10.54
C ASN A 74 7.90 11.44 11.42
N TYR A 75 9.09 11.29 10.85
CA TYR A 75 10.34 11.05 11.57
C TYR A 75 10.78 12.26 12.40
N GLU A 76 10.49 13.45 11.92
CA GLU A 76 10.68 14.73 12.58
C GLU A 76 9.38 15.55 12.58
N VAL A 77 9.23 16.44 13.53
CA VAL A 77 8.01 17.23 13.66
C VAL A 77 7.80 18.10 12.43
N ASN A 78 6.69 17.86 11.73
CA ASN A 78 6.29 18.68 10.59
C ASN A 78 5.71 20.02 11.11
N SER A 79 6.48 21.09 10.99
CA SER A 79 6.09 22.43 11.44
C SER A 79 4.92 23.04 10.65
N GLN A 80 4.64 22.52 9.44
CA GLN A 80 3.50 22.98 8.62
C GLN A 80 2.17 22.33 9.05
N GLU A 81 2.21 21.25 9.83
CA GLU A 81 1.04 20.49 10.29
C GLU A 81 0.78 20.66 11.79
N LEU A 82 1.12 21.81 12.36
CA LEU A 82 0.80 22.10 13.76
C LEU A 82 -0.67 22.48 13.91
N SER A 83 -1.29 21.99 14.98
CA SER A 83 -2.68 22.26 15.33
C SER A 83 -2.77 23.37 16.41
N LYS A 84 -3.93 24.01 16.55
CA LYS A 84 -4.15 25.08 17.52
C LYS A 84 -4.78 24.53 18.79
N VAL A 85 -4.41 25.14 19.94
CA VAL A 85 -4.96 24.85 21.26
C VAL A 85 -5.02 26.12 22.08
N LYS A 86 -6.02 26.25 22.93
CA LYS A 86 -6.13 27.35 23.90
C LYS A 86 -5.29 27.04 25.14
N VAL A 87 -4.32 27.90 25.45
CA VAL A 87 -3.48 27.80 26.65
C VAL A 87 -3.52 29.18 27.36
N SER A 88 -3.87 29.21 28.64
CA SER A 88 -3.83 30.44 29.39
C SER A 88 -2.43 30.71 29.96
N GLU A 89 -2.11 31.96 30.23
CA GLU A 89 -0.80 32.37 30.79
C GLU A 89 -0.51 31.77 32.17
N THR A 90 -1.57 31.41 32.91
CA THR A 90 -1.46 30.81 34.25
C THR A 90 -1.26 29.29 34.22
N GLU A 91 -1.42 28.64 33.07
CA GLU A 91 -1.25 27.20 32.96
C GLU A 91 0.22 26.82 32.85
N GLN A 92 0.64 25.90 33.71
CA GLN A 92 1.97 25.27 33.60
C GLN A 92 1.89 24.05 32.69
N GLN A 93 2.14 24.26 31.40
CA GLN A 93 2.20 23.19 30.40
C GLN A 93 3.63 23.02 29.88
N HIS A 94 4.03 21.77 29.62
CA HIS A 94 5.34 21.50 29.04
C HIS A 94 5.40 21.95 27.58
N LYS A 95 6.39 22.77 27.24
CA LYS A 95 6.72 23.18 25.89
C LYS A 95 7.71 22.18 25.29
N ILE A 96 7.58 21.89 24.02
CA ILE A 96 8.59 21.14 23.28
C ILE A 96 9.77 22.07 22.96
N GLU A 97 10.96 21.50 22.92
CA GLU A 97 12.21 22.21 22.59
C GLU A 97 12.99 21.44 21.53
N TYR A 98 13.89 22.13 20.82
CA TYR A 98 14.84 21.48 19.92
C TYR A 98 15.61 20.37 20.67
N GLY A 99 15.72 19.19 20.07
CA GLY A 99 16.35 18.03 20.69
C GLY A 99 15.40 17.08 21.41
N ASP A 100 14.15 17.49 21.67
CA ASP A 100 13.15 16.58 22.24
C ASP A 100 12.77 15.47 21.26
N ILE A 101 12.53 14.27 21.77
CA ILE A 101 11.93 13.18 21.02
C ILE A 101 10.52 12.93 21.53
N LEU A 102 9.55 13.11 20.68
CA LEU A 102 8.13 12.96 21.00
C LEU A 102 7.68 11.54 20.68
N PHE A 103 6.88 10.93 21.56
CA PHE A 103 6.39 9.56 21.42
C PHE A 103 4.87 9.51 21.54
N THR A 104 4.23 8.69 20.73
CA THR A 104 2.80 8.34 20.93
C THR A 104 2.64 7.51 22.20
N GLY A 105 1.71 7.91 23.07
CA GLY A 105 1.51 7.27 24.38
C GLY A 105 0.63 6.02 24.34
N SER A 106 -0.15 5.84 23.27
CA SER A 106 -1.05 4.70 23.09
C SER A 106 -1.29 4.36 21.64
N SER A 107 -1.69 3.10 21.36
CA SER A 107 -2.04 2.59 20.03
C SER A 107 -3.10 1.50 20.08
N GLU A 108 -3.66 1.12 18.93
CA GLU A 108 -4.57 -0.02 18.79
C GLU A 108 -3.83 -1.36 18.77
N THR A 109 -2.56 -1.37 18.38
CA THR A 109 -1.69 -2.56 18.37
C THR A 109 -0.46 -2.34 19.25
N ALA A 110 0.09 -3.43 19.78
CA ALA A 110 1.30 -3.37 20.60
C ALA A 110 2.53 -2.94 19.80
N GLU A 111 2.59 -3.32 18.54
CA GLU A 111 3.69 -3.02 17.61
C GLU A 111 3.78 -1.54 17.28
N GLU A 112 2.65 -0.82 17.29
CA GLU A 112 2.58 0.61 16.96
C GLU A 112 2.73 1.54 18.19
N VAL A 113 2.84 0.99 19.40
CA VAL A 113 3.08 1.78 20.60
C VAL A 113 4.40 2.54 20.50
N ALA A 114 4.45 3.76 21.03
CA ALA A 114 5.63 4.61 21.09
C ALA A 114 6.28 4.87 19.69
N TYR A 115 5.49 5.20 18.69
CA TYR A 115 6.04 5.82 17.48
C TYR A 115 6.63 7.19 17.84
N SER A 116 7.77 7.51 17.23
CA SER A 116 8.56 8.68 17.61
C SER A 116 8.65 9.72 16.51
N SER A 117 8.85 10.98 16.89
CA SER A 117 9.17 12.10 16.01
C SER A 117 10.14 13.03 16.73
N ALA A 118 11.24 13.42 16.09
CA ALA A 118 12.23 14.29 16.70
C ALA A 118 11.90 15.76 16.46
N VAL A 119 12.22 16.61 17.42
CA VAL A 119 12.13 18.07 17.28
C VAL A 119 13.47 18.58 16.73
N THR A 120 13.56 18.73 15.40
CA THR A 120 14.75 19.19 14.67
C THR A 120 14.69 20.67 14.29
N THR A 121 13.62 21.38 14.69
CA THR A 121 13.38 22.78 14.39
C THR A 121 13.31 23.60 15.66
N HIS A 122 13.90 24.79 15.66
CA HIS A 122 13.69 25.80 16.69
C HIS A 122 12.40 26.58 16.41
N PHE A 123 11.48 26.61 17.40
CA PHE A 123 10.24 27.36 17.31
C PHE A 123 10.41 28.75 17.93
N ASN A 124 9.93 29.78 17.23
CA ASN A 124 9.93 31.15 17.74
C ASN A 124 8.85 31.42 18.80
N GLU A 125 7.83 30.55 18.84
CA GLU A 125 6.71 30.60 19.77
C GLU A 125 6.57 29.29 20.55
N ALA A 126 5.80 29.32 21.61
CA ALA A 126 5.58 28.13 22.43
C ALA A 126 4.75 27.09 21.67
N VAL A 127 5.32 25.91 21.49
CA VAL A 127 4.63 24.75 20.91
C VAL A 127 4.49 23.68 21.99
N TYR A 128 3.33 23.06 22.06
CA TYR A 128 3.00 22.06 23.06
C TYR A 128 2.84 20.67 22.44
N LEU A 129 2.66 19.67 23.28
CA LEU A 129 2.48 18.29 22.87
C LEU A 129 1.04 17.85 23.20
N ASN A 130 0.39 17.08 22.31
CA ASN A 130 -0.96 16.56 22.57
C ASN A 130 -1.03 15.66 23.81
N SER A 131 -2.22 15.56 24.43
CA SER A 131 -2.45 14.83 25.69
C SER A 131 -2.20 13.32 25.63
N PHE A 132 -2.20 12.72 24.45
CA PHE A 132 -2.01 11.27 24.25
C PHE A 132 -0.57 10.89 23.90
N SER A 133 0.34 11.83 24.05
CA SER A 133 1.76 11.67 23.74
C SER A 133 2.62 12.12 24.91
N PHE A 134 3.90 11.80 24.87
CA PHE A 134 4.87 12.24 25.86
C PHE A 134 6.18 12.58 25.14
N GLY A 135 6.95 13.48 25.75
CA GLY A 135 8.26 13.89 25.27
C GLY A 135 9.38 13.31 26.12
N VAL A 136 10.52 13.12 25.50
CA VAL A 136 11.80 12.74 26.10
C VAL A 136 12.78 13.85 25.81
N ARG A 137 13.36 14.44 26.86
CA ARG A 137 14.37 15.48 26.79
C ARG A 137 15.67 14.97 27.37
N PHE A 138 16.71 14.88 26.55
CA PHE A 138 18.01 14.43 26.98
C PHE A 138 18.69 15.44 27.90
N HIS A 139 19.46 14.93 28.87
CA HIS A 139 20.27 15.76 29.75
C HIS A 139 21.36 16.48 28.93
N LYS A 140 21.78 17.66 29.40
CA LYS A 140 22.73 18.52 28.65
C LYS A 140 24.11 17.91 28.43
N ASP A 141 24.50 16.94 29.24
CA ASP A 141 25.75 16.20 29.16
C ASP A 141 25.67 15.00 28.20
N ILE A 142 24.48 14.74 27.62
CA ILE A 142 24.26 13.64 26.67
C ILE A 142 24.35 14.18 25.25
N GLU A 143 25.38 13.74 24.54
CA GLU A 143 25.63 14.13 23.14
C GLU A 143 24.85 13.25 22.16
N LEU A 144 23.53 13.45 22.07
CA LEU A 144 22.67 12.75 21.12
C LEU A 144 21.88 13.77 20.30
N ILE A 145 22.26 13.93 19.01
CA ILE A 145 21.61 14.92 18.14
C ILE A 145 20.24 14.46 17.67
N PRO A 146 19.24 15.36 17.56
CA PRO A 146 17.89 14.99 17.18
C PRO A 146 17.79 14.41 15.77
N GLU A 147 18.61 14.86 14.84
CA GLU A 147 18.68 14.34 13.47
C GLU A 147 19.12 12.86 13.43
N PHE A 148 19.99 12.41 14.33
CA PHE A 148 20.32 11.01 14.49
C PHE A 148 19.19 10.24 15.19
N SER A 149 18.62 10.85 16.24
CA SER A 149 17.56 10.24 17.04
C SER A 149 16.29 9.98 16.25
N LYS A 150 15.93 10.85 15.25
CA LYS A 150 14.76 10.63 14.38
C LYS A 150 14.84 9.28 13.65
N HIS A 151 16.03 8.85 13.25
CA HIS A 151 16.25 7.56 12.61
C HIS A 151 16.36 6.41 13.62
N LEU A 152 17.10 6.62 14.74
CA LEU A 152 17.39 5.60 15.74
C LEU A 152 16.12 4.97 16.32
N PHE A 153 15.14 5.78 16.75
CA PHE A 153 13.92 5.28 17.40
C PHE A 153 12.93 4.60 16.42
N ARG A 154 13.21 4.63 15.11
CA ARG A 154 12.40 4.01 14.07
C ARG A 154 12.96 2.69 13.51
N VAL A 155 14.20 2.30 13.87
CA VAL A 155 14.77 1.02 13.44
C VAL A 155 14.16 -0.17 14.17
N SER A 156 14.18 -1.33 13.52
CA SER A 156 13.46 -2.53 13.98
C SER A 156 13.85 -2.99 15.38
N TYR A 157 15.14 -2.95 15.73
CA TYR A 157 15.57 -3.39 17.06
C TYR A 157 15.08 -2.43 18.16
N MET A 158 15.07 -1.12 17.90
CA MET A 158 14.50 -0.13 18.82
C MET A 158 12.98 -0.27 18.89
N ARG A 159 12.31 -0.44 17.74
CA ARG A 159 10.86 -0.70 17.67
C ARG A 159 10.47 -1.95 18.49
N LYS A 160 11.26 -3.02 18.40
CA LYS A 160 11.04 -4.23 19.20
C LYS A 160 11.16 -3.96 20.72
N GLN A 161 12.10 -3.14 21.14
CA GLN A 161 12.22 -2.74 22.55
C GLN A 161 11.03 -1.86 22.98
N LEU A 162 10.67 -0.87 22.17
CA LEU A 162 9.53 0.04 22.39
C LEU A 162 8.21 -0.74 22.47
N ALA A 163 7.94 -1.66 21.56
CA ALA A 163 6.76 -2.53 21.56
C ALA A 163 6.63 -3.35 22.86
N LYS A 164 7.73 -3.84 23.44
CA LYS A 164 7.73 -4.55 24.73
C LYS A 164 7.31 -3.68 25.92
N THR A 165 7.24 -2.35 25.77
CA THR A 165 6.72 -1.46 26.78
C THR A 165 5.20 -1.38 26.80
N ALA A 166 4.54 -1.92 25.77
CA ALA A 166 3.08 -1.93 25.63
C ALA A 166 2.40 -2.63 26.81
N SER A 167 1.30 -2.07 27.28
CA SER A 167 0.45 -2.56 28.37
C SER A 167 -1.01 -2.30 28.02
N GLY A 168 -1.86 -3.32 28.15
CA GLY A 168 -3.28 -3.27 27.80
C GLY A 168 -3.71 -4.44 26.94
N VAL A 169 -5.01 -4.54 26.61
CA VAL A 169 -5.60 -5.64 25.83
C VAL A 169 -6.28 -5.12 24.54
N THR A 170 -7.16 -4.13 24.65
CA THR A 170 -7.89 -3.54 23.53
C THR A 170 -7.28 -2.23 23.05
N ARG A 171 -6.62 -1.52 23.97
CA ARG A 171 -5.83 -0.34 23.70
C ARG A 171 -4.52 -0.47 24.48
N PHE A 172 -3.43 -0.35 23.77
CA PHE A 172 -2.10 -0.50 24.33
C PHE A 172 -1.54 0.88 24.71
N ASN A 173 -1.01 0.98 25.94
CA ASN A 173 -0.37 2.18 26.45
C ASN A 173 1.09 1.91 26.78
N VAL A 174 1.93 2.94 26.69
CA VAL A 174 3.36 2.86 27.06
C VAL A 174 3.51 2.78 28.57
N SER A 175 4.12 1.73 29.08
CA SER A 175 4.58 1.65 30.47
C SER A 175 5.85 2.48 30.63
N LYS A 176 5.75 3.66 31.26
CA LYS A 176 6.91 4.55 31.48
C LYS A 176 8.02 3.89 32.28
N THR A 177 7.71 2.98 33.21
CA THR A 177 8.70 2.23 34.00
C THR A 177 9.52 1.29 33.13
N ARG A 178 8.87 0.60 32.16
CA ARG A 178 9.57 -0.26 31.19
C ARG A 178 10.30 0.57 30.14
N PHE A 179 9.72 1.69 29.72
CA PHE A 179 10.29 2.60 28.74
C PHE A 179 11.63 3.19 29.23
N LYS A 180 11.73 3.58 30.49
CA LYS A 180 12.99 4.07 31.09
C LYS A 180 14.13 3.06 31.07
N LYS A 181 13.84 1.75 30.99
CA LYS A 181 14.83 0.67 30.95
C LYS A 181 15.34 0.35 29.55
N ILE A 182 14.80 0.97 28.51
CA ILE A 182 15.26 0.77 27.13
C ILE A 182 16.71 1.24 27.03
N LEU A 183 17.57 0.38 26.50
CA LEU A 183 18.96 0.72 26.22
C LEU A 183 19.07 1.41 24.88
N ILE A 184 19.72 2.58 24.87
CA ILE A 184 20.00 3.33 23.65
C ILE A 184 21.50 3.43 23.41
N PRO A 185 21.95 3.32 22.14
CA PRO A 185 23.33 3.56 21.77
C PRO A 185 23.61 5.06 21.66
N ILE A 186 24.75 5.48 22.18
CA ILE A 186 25.25 6.86 22.10
C ILE A 186 26.62 6.81 21.42
N PRO A 187 26.68 6.74 20.07
CA PRO A 187 27.94 6.79 19.36
C PRO A 187 28.52 8.21 19.40
N PRO A 188 29.83 8.38 19.14
CA PRO A 188 30.47 9.70 19.07
C PRO A 188 29.75 10.65 18.09
N LEU A 189 29.71 11.95 18.38
CA LEU A 189 29.05 12.97 17.54
C LEU A 189 29.52 12.94 16.07
N SER A 190 30.81 12.70 15.85
CA SER A 190 31.35 12.59 14.48
C SER A 190 30.72 11.43 13.69
N VAL A 191 30.43 10.32 14.37
CA VAL A 191 29.76 9.14 13.78
C VAL A 191 28.28 9.45 13.55
N GLN A 192 27.60 10.05 14.56
CA GLN A 192 26.19 10.44 14.41
C GLN A 192 25.98 11.36 13.19
N ARG A 193 26.80 12.41 13.04
CA ARG A 193 26.73 13.34 11.89
C ARG A 193 26.93 12.66 10.55
N LYS A 194 27.92 11.77 10.44
CA LYS A 194 28.16 11.00 9.20
C LYS A 194 26.99 10.06 8.87
N LEU A 195 26.42 9.42 9.88
CA LEU A 195 25.24 8.56 9.70
C LEU A 195 24.02 9.37 9.26
N VAL A 196 23.78 10.53 9.85
CA VAL A 196 22.71 11.44 9.46
C VAL A 196 22.86 11.86 8.00
N GLU A 197 24.05 12.33 7.59
CA GLU A 197 24.33 12.73 6.20
C GLU A 197 23.98 11.62 5.21
N ILE A 198 24.35 10.37 5.52
CA ILE A 198 24.05 9.21 4.67
C ILE A 198 22.57 8.88 4.67
N LEU A 199 21.93 8.86 5.85
CA LEU A 199 20.53 8.49 5.99
C LEU A 199 19.58 9.52 5.39
N ASP A 200 19.89 10.81 5.57
CA ASP A 200 19.11 11.89 4.97
C ASP A 200 19.23 11.86 3.43
N LYS A 201 20.44 11.61 2.91
CA LYS A 201 20.61 11.43 1.46
C LYS A 201 19.90 10.19 0.91
N PHE A 202 19.87 9.10 1.66
CA PHE A 202 19.08 7.92 1.28
C PHE A 202 17.59 8.22 1.27
N THR A 203 17.09 8.98 2.27
CA THR A 203 15.68 9.37 2.35
C THR A 203 15.28 10.26 1.17
N GLU A 204 16.13 11.23 0.81
CA GLU A 204 15.93 12.08 -0.36
C GLU A 204 15.87 11.26 -1.66
N LEU A 205 16.87 10.39 -1.88
CA LEU A 205 16.95 9.55 -3.08
C LEU A 205 15.81 8.51 -3.16
N GLU A 206 15.35 8.00 -2.03
CA GLU A 206 14.17 7.10 -1.99
C GLU A 206 12.92 7.85 -2.43
N ALA A 207 12.68 9.04 -1.87
CA ALA A 207 11.52 9.87 -2.21
C ALA A 207 11.53 10.27 -3.70
N GLU A 208 12.69 10.68 -4.24
CA GLU A 208 12.83 10.98 -5.66
C GLU A 208 12.53 9.76 -6.54
N LEU A 209 13.13 8.60 -6.23
CA LEU A 209 12.94 7.37 -6.99
C LEU A 209 11.49 6.85 -6.90
N GLU A 210 10.87 6.93 -5.74
CA GLU A 210 9.47 6.56 -5.57
C GLU A 210 8.56 7.45 -6.41
N ALA A 211 8.77 8.77 -6.39
CA ALA A 211 8.01 9.71 -7.20
C ALA A 211 8.19 9.45 -8.72
N GLU A 212 9.42 9.15 -9.17
CA GLU A 212 9.68 8.78 -10.56
C GLU A 212 8.96 7.49 -10.97
N LEU A 213 9.01 6.45 -10.13
CA LEU A 213 8.35 5.17 -10.40
C LEU A 213 6.82 5.29 -10.38
N GLU A 214 6.26 6.09 -9.49
CA GLU A 214 4.82 6.37 -9.46
C GLU A 214 4.36 7.16 -10.70
N ALA A 215 5.14 8.17 -11.13
CA ALA A 215 4.88 8.91 -12.35
C ALA A 215 4.97 8.00 -13.60
N GLU A 216 5.97 7.13 -13.66
CA GLU A 216 6.11 6.14 -14.74
C GLU A 216 4.92 5.16 -14.75
N LEU A 217 4.49 4.67 -13.58
CA LEU A 217 3.33 3.79 -13.47
C LEU A 217 2.06 4.47 -13.98
N ASP A 218 1.82 5.74 -13.63
CA ASP A 218 0.67 6.52 -14.11
C ASP A 218 0.75 6.73 -15.64
N CYS A 219 1.93 7.07 -16.15
CA CYS A 219 2.17 7.19 -17.59
C CYS A 219 1.86 5.88 -18.33
N ARG A 220 2.34 4.73 -17.81
CA ARG A 220 2.09 3.41 -18.39
C ARG A 220 0.64 2.98 -18.31
N LYS A 221 -0.08 3.31 -17.24
CA LYS A 221 -1.54 3.09 -17.13
C LYS A 221 -2.29 3.86 -18.23
N ARG A 222 -1.99 5.15 -18.42
CA ARG A 222 -2.59 5.96 -19.50
C ARG A 222 -2.26 5.42 -20.88
N GLN A 223 -1.02 5.00 -21.10
CA GLN A 223 -0.58 4.36 -22.33
C GLN A 223 -1.33 3.04 -22.57
N TYR A 224 -1.48 2.22 -21.54
CA TYR A 224 -2.25 0.98 -21.60
C TYR A 224 -3.71 1.23 -22.00
N GLU A 225 -4.38 2.18 -21.36
CA GLU A 225 -5.75 2.56 -21.70
C GLU A 225 -5.88 3.03 -23.15
N TYR A 226 -4.97 3.88 -23.59
CA TYR A 226 -4.95 4.34 -24.98
C TYR A 226 -4.81 3.19 -25.97
N TYR A 227 -3.81 2.30 -25.78
CA TYR A 227 -3.59 1.18 -26.69
C TYR A 227 -4.72 0.15 -26.60
N ARG A 228 -5.26 -0.12 -25.43
CA ARG A 228 -6.43 -0.99 -25.26
C ARG A 228 -7.61 -0.49 -26.07
N ASN A 229 -7.96 0.78 -25.93
CA ASN A 229 -9.05 1.39 -26.69
C ASN A 229 -8.77 1.38 -28.19
N LYS A 230 -7.54 1.70 -28.61
CA LYS A 230 -7.16 1.76 -30.02
C LYS A 230 -7.11 0.37 -30.69
N LEU A 231 -6.47 -0.62 -30.08
CA LEU A 231 -6.32 -1.97 -30.63
C LEU A 231 -7.64 -2.74 -30.71
N LEU A 232 -8.61 -2.40 -29.87
CA LEU A 232 -9.93 -3.02 -29.81
C LEU A 232 -11.00 -2.19 -30.51
N ALA A 233 -10.65 -1.05 -31.13
CA ALA A 233 -11.58 -0.22 -31.89
C ALA A 233 -11.80 -0.79 -33.30
N PHE A 234 -13.04 -0.80 -33.74
CA PHE A 234 -13.43 -1.31 -35.06
C PHE A 234 -12.63 -0.67 -36.21
N ASP A 235 -12.49 0.66 -36.20
CA ASP A 235 -11.82 1.42 -37.26
C ASP A 235 -10.33 1.05 -37.42
N MET A 236 -9.67 0.68 -36.35
CA MET A 236 -8.28 0.24 -36.37
C MET A 236 -8.07 -1.19 -36.82
N LEU A 237 -9.12 -2.02 -36.68
CA LEU A 237 -9.12 -3.40 -37.08
C LEU A 237 -9.50 -3.57 -38.56
N ASN A 238 -10.15 -2.55 -39.14
CA ASN A 238 -10.67 -2.55 -40.51
C ASN A 238 -9.95 -1.54 -41.42
N THR A 239 -8.59 -1.48 -41.36
CA THR A 239 -7.82 -0.59 -42.23
C THR A 239 -7.69 -1.22 -43.64
N PRO A 240 -7.59 -0.40 -44.74
CA PRO A 240 -7.48 -0.90 -46.12
C PRO A 240 -6.29 -1.83 -46.38
N GLU A 241 -5.22 -1.67 -45.58
CA GLU A 241 -4.02 -2.52 -45.66
C GLU A 241 -4.19 -3.89 -44.99
N LYS A 242 -5.12 -3.98 -44.04
CA LYS A 242 -5.53 -5.25 -43.41
C LYS A 242 -6.84 -5.69 -44.05
N LEU A 243 -6.75 -6.43 -45.13
CA LEU A 243 -7.86 -7.08 -45.81
C LEU A 243 -8.65 -8.12 -44.96
N ASN A 244 -8.64 -7.97 -43.67
CA ASN A 244 -9.38 -8.77 -42.73
C ASN A 244 -10.78 -8.14 -42.59
N ASN A 245 -11.77 -8.79 -43.21
CA ASN A 245 -13.20 -8.48 -43.01
C ASN A 245 -13.56 -8.58 -41.51
N VAL A 246 -13.22 -7.56 -40.74
CA VAL A 246 -13.60 -7.51 -39.32
C VAL A 246 -15.09 -7.20 -39.28
N ILE A 247 -15.85 -8.19 -38.88
CA ILE A 247 -17.28 -8.06 -38.70
C ILE A 247 -17.54 -7.63 -37.26
N THR A 248 -18.46 -6.67 -37.08
CA THR A 248 -18.98 -6.34 -35.76
C THR A 248 -20.23 -7.19 -35.53
N MET A 249 -20.20 -8.02 -34.49
CA MET A 249 -21.32 -8.89 -34.10
C MET A 249 -21.81 -8.49 -32.71
N SER A 250 -23.08 -8.77 -32.43
CA SER A 250 -23.57 -8.64 -31.06
C SER A 250 -23.03 -9.78 -30.18
N LEU A 251 -22.85 -9.53 -28.87
CA LEU A 251 -22.41 -10.57 -27.94
C LEU A 251 -23.36 -11.78 -27.94
N GLY A 252 -24.67 -11.56 -28.21
CA GLY A 252 -25.66 -12.63 -28.31
C GLY A 252 -25.51 -13.49 -29.54
N GLU A 253 -24.91 -12.98 -30.64
CA GLU A 253 -24.63 -13.77 -31.87
C GLU A 253 -23.37 -14.64 -31.72
N VAL A 254 -22.40 -14.21 -30.91
CA VAL A 254 -21.11 -14.92 -30.74
C VAL A 254 -21.01 -15.74 -29.48
N GLY A 255 -22.03 -15.68 -28.59
CA GLY A 255 -22.03 -16.44 -27.34
C GLY A 255 -23.36 -16.39 -26.59
N THR A 256 -23.39 -16.98 -25.42
CA THR A 256 -24.57 -17.09 -24.58
C THR A 256 -24.28 -16.68 -23.15
N PHE A 257 -25.23 -16.00 -22.52
CA PHE A 257 -25.14 -15.55 -21.14
C PHE A 257 -25.90 -16.51 -20.22
N THR A 258 -25.27 -16.96 -19.16
CA THR A 258 -25.88 -17.82 -18.14
C THR A 258 -25.81 -17.12 -16.78
N ARG A 259 -26.96 -16.87 -16.15
CA ARG A 259 -27.01 -16.29 -14.81
C ARG A 259 -26.44 -17.30 -13.80
N GLY A 260 -25.67 -16.83 -12.84
CA GLY A 260 -25.16 -17.64 -11.74
C GLY A 260 -26.27 -18.15 -10.79
N SER A 261 -25.88 -18.82 -9.74
CA SER A 261 -26.77 -19.42 -8.72
C SER A 261 -26.84 -18.56 -7.47
N GLY A 262 -27.79 -18.83 -6.57
CA GLY A 262 -28.05 -18.08 -5.33
C GLY A 262 -26.94 -18.27 -4.28
N LEU A 263 -25.70 -17.99 -4.62
CA LEU A 263 -24.51 -18.05 -3.76
C LEU A 263 -24.38 -16.78 -2.91
N GLN A 264 -24.32 -16.94 -1.60
CA GLN A 264 -24.14 -15.88 -0.62
C GLN A 264 -22.82 -16.09 0.16
N LYS A 265 -22.34 -15.02 0.84
CA LYS A 265 -21.10 -15.12 1.66
C LYS A 265 -21.18 -16.20 2.76
N LYS A 266 -22.37 -16.48 3.29
CA LYS A 266 -22.60 -17.55 4.28
C LYS A 266 -22.36 -18.97 3.74
N ASP A 267 -22.40 -19.16 2.42
CA ASP A 267 -22.20 -20.45 1.75
C ASP A 267 -20.70 -20.76 1.53
N PHE A 268 -19.82 -19.83 1.88
CA PHE A 268 -18.37 -20.02 1.76
C PHE A 268 -17.85 -21.06 2.75
N THR A 269 -16.96 -21.88 2.26
CA THR A 269 -16.26 -22.92 3.03
C THR A 269 -14.75 -22.74 2.89
N PRO A 270 -13.94 -23.19 3.87
CA PRO A 270 -12.48 -23.13 3.77
C PRO A 270 -11.90 -23.92 2.59
N THR A 271 -12.56 -25.00 2.22
CA THR A 271 -12.16 -25.90 1.11
C THR A 271 -13.40 -26.40 0.38
N GLY A 272 -13.25 -26.91 -0.84
CA GLY A 272 -14.36 -27.46 -1.63
C GLY A 272 -14.23 -27.11 -3.10
N VAL A 273 -15.37 -26.85 -3.76
CA VAL A 273 -15.42 -26.42 -5.15
C VAL A 273 -15.20 -24.92 -5.24
N GLY A 274 -14.34 -24.47 -6.13
CA GLY A 274 -14.06 -23.06 -6.33
C GLY A 274 -15.33 -22.26 -6.67
N CYS A 275 -15.41 -21.02 -6.19
CA CYS A 275 -16.51 -20.12 -6.53
C CYS A 275 -16.08 -18.67 -6.67
N ILE A 276 -16.81 -17.91 -7.49
CA ILE A 276 -16.67 -16.46 -7.64
C ILE A 276 -17.98 -15.78 -7.26
N HIS A 277 -17.92 -14.96 -6.21
CA HIS A 277 -19.01 -14.07 -5.81
C HIS A 277 -18.83 -12.72 -6.49
N TYR A 278 -19.93 -12.08 -6.95
CA TYR A 278 -19.86 -10.83 -7.72
C TYR A 278 -19.03 -9.73 -7.06
N GLY A 279 -19.12 -9.57 -5.74
CA GLY A 279 -18.33 -8.58 -4.99
C GLY A 279 -16.82 -8.80 -5.05
N GLN A 280 -16.36 -10.04 -5.30
CA GLN A 280 -14.93 -10.34 -5.44
C GLN A 280 -14.39 -9.91 -6.80
N ILE A 281 -15.24 -9.75 -7.81
CA ILE A 281 -14.86 -9.22 -9.13
C ILE A 281 -14.40 -7.76 -9.01
N TYR A 282 -14.97 -7.00 -8.05
CA TYR A 282 -14.59 -5.61 -7.79
C TYR A 282 -13.33 -5.46 -6.95
N THR A 283 -13.12 -6.37 -5.98
CA THR A 283 -12.17 -6.16 -4.90
C THR A 283 -10.93 -7.05 -4.94
N TYR A 284 -10.96 -8.13 -5.71
CA TYR A 284 -9.91 -9.13 -5.67
C TYR A 284 -9.37 -9.53 -7.04
N TYR A 285 -10.25 -9.78 -8.03
CA TYR A 285 -9.82 -10.27 -9.32
C TYR A 285 -9.44 -9.14 -10.28
N GLY A 286 -8.38 -9.38 -11.07
CA GLY A 286 -8.02 -8.56 -12.21
C GLY A 286 -8.78 -8.97 -13.48
N THR A 287 -8.13 -8.83 -14.64
CA THR A 287 -8.71 -9.16 -15.95
C THR A 287 -8.98 -10.65 -16.11
N TYR A 288 -8.18 -11.50 -15.46
CA TYR A 288 -8.30 -12.97 -15.51
C TYR A 288 -7.91 -13.62 -14.19
N ALA A 289 -8.34 -14.85 -13.97
CA ALA A 289 -8.03 -15.63 -12.77
C ALA A 289 -7.79 -17.11 -13.10
N TYR A 290 -6.79 -17.70 -12.43
CA TYR A 290 -6.46 -19.14 -12.50
C TYR A 290 -6.91 -19.89 -11.24
N LYS A 291 -7.14 -19.18 -10.13
CA LYS A 291 -7.54 -19.74 -8.83
C LYS A 291 -8.66 -18.91 -8.24
N THR A 292 -9.56 -19.56 -7.49
CA THR A 292 -10.62 -18.88 -6.76
C THR A 292 -10.14 -18.48 -5.37
N LYS A 293 -10.62 -17.33 -4.90
CA LYS A 293 -10.43 -16.85 -3.52
C LYS A 293 -11.26 -17.63 -2.51
N SER A 294 -12.42 -18.13 -2.94
CA SER A 294 -13.42 -18.73 -2.05
C SER A 294 -13.91 -20.07 -2.61
N PHE A 295 -14.43 -20.90 -1.73
CA PHE A 295 -14.93 -22.22 -2.06
C PHE A 295 -16.35 -22.38 -1.52
N VAL A 296 -17.07 -23.39 -2.04
CA VAL A 296 -18.38 -23.85 -1.55
C VAL A 296 -18.39 -25.34 -1.37
N SER A 297 -19.34 -25.85 -0.58
CA SER A 297 -19.49 -27.29 -0.37
C SER A 297 -19.83 -28.03 -1.66
N GLN A 298 -19.45 -29.31 -1.77
CA GLN A 298 -19.83 -30.17 -2.89
C GLN A 298 -21.35 -30.23 -3.10
N LYS A 299 -22.14 -30.28 -2.02
CA LYS A 299 -23.61 -30.27 -2.07
C LYS A 299 -24.16 -29.01 -2.73
N PHE A 300 -23.58 -27.85 -2.43
CA PHE A 300 -23.95 -26.58 -3.08
C PHE A 300 -23.55 -26.61 -4.58
N ALA A 301 -22.33 -27.03 -4.86
CA ALA A 301 -21.75 -27.04 -6.20
C ALA A 301 -22.48 -27.99 -7.19
N GLN A 302 -23.09 -29.09 -6.68
CA GLN A 302 -23.90 -30.00 -7.51
C GLN A 302 -25.16 -29.31 -8.09
N LYS A 303 -25.72 -28.34 -7.37
CA LYS A 303 -26.92 -27.59 -7.79
C LYS A 303 -26.59 -26.26 -8.47
N ALA A 304 -25.37 -25.80 -8.34
CA ALA A 304 -24.94 -24.52 -8.87
C ALA A 304 -24.61 -24.59 -10.38
N ARG A 305 -24.93 -23.51 -11.10
CA ARG A 305 -24.43 -23.32 -12.46
C ARG A 305 -22.95 -22.95 -12.39
N LYS A 306 -22.16 -23.56 -13.27
CA LYS A 306 -20.70 -23.48 -13.23
C LYS A 306 -20.16 -22.84 -14.50
N ALA A 307 -19.23 -21.90 -14.30
CA ALA A 307 -18.39 -21.39 -15.38
C ALA A 307 -17.21 -22.33 -15.61
N LYS A 308 -16.78 -22.43 -16.85
CA LYS A 308 -15.68 -23.29 -17.33
C LYS A 308 -14.50 -22.45 -17.78
N TYR A 309 -13.39 -23.11 -18.07
CA TYR A 309 -12.24 -22.47 -18.69
C TYR A 309 -12.67 -21.66 -19.92
N GLY A 310 -12.23 -20.39 -19.96
CA GLY A 310 -12.52 -19.46 -21.05
C GLY A 310 -13.81 -18.64 -20.88
N ASP A 311 -14.68 -18.98 -19.95
CA ASP A 311 -15.90 -18.20 -19.67
C ASP A 311 -15.56 -16.86 -19.01
N LEU A 312 -16.24 -15.79 -19.43
CA LEU A 312 -16.13 -14.47 -18.81
C LEU A 312 -17.20 -14.30 -17.73
N ILE A 313 -16.80 -14.10 -16.50
CA ILE A 313 -17.70 -13.89 -15.35
C ILE A 313 -17.91 -12.40 -15.18
N ILE A 314 -19.15 -11.94 -15.23
CA ILE A 314 -19.54 -10.53 -15.27
C ILE A 314 -20.42 -10.20 -14.07
N ALA A 315 -20.04 -9.20 -13.30
CA ALA A 315 -20.84 -8.67 -12.21
C ALA A 315 -21.98 -7.80 -12.78
N THR A 316 -23.22 -8.25 -12.65
CA THR A 316 -24.39 -7.58 -13.24
C THR A 316 -25.01 -6.50 -12.36
N THR A 317 -24.50 -6.29 -11.14
CA THR A 317 -24.94 -5.28 -10.17
C THR A 317 -23.74 -4.54 -9.59
N SER A 318 -23.87 -3.21 -9.41
CA SER A 318 -22.85 -2.34 -8.78
C SER A 318 -23.50 -1.15 -8.08
N GLU A 319 -22.72 -0.37 -7.34
CA GLU A 319 -23.14 0.89 -6.73
C GLU A 319 -23.00 2.08 -7.70
N ASN A 320 -22.20 1.95 -8.76
CA ASN A 320 -21.96 3.02 -9.75
C ASN A 320 -22.03 2.50 -11.18
N ASP A 321 -22.11 3.43 -12.14
CA ASP A 321 -22.26 3.14 -13.57
C ASP A 321 -20.97 2.63 -14.22
N GLU A 322 -19.82 3.01 -13.71
CA GLU A 322 -18.51 2.64 -14.24
C GLU A 322 -18.22 1.15 -13.99
N ASP A 323 -18.47 0.71 -12.77
CA ASP A 323 -18.11 -0.64 -12.33
C ASP A 323 -19.11 -1.72 -12.75
N VAL A 324 -20.40 -1.38 -12.93
CA VAL A 324 -21.36 -2.39 -13.36
C VAL A 324 -20.89 -3.05 -14.67
N CYS A 325 -20.99 -4.37 -14.78
CA CYS A 325 -20.42 -5.22 -15.82
C CYS A 325 -18.89 -5.33 -15.81
N LYS A 326 -18.22 -5.02 -14.68
CA LYS A 326 -16.84 -5.45 -14.51
C LYS A 326 -16.77 -6.95 -14.60
N ALA A 327 -15.73 -7.47 -15.27
CA ALA A 327 -15.65 -8.87 -15.65
C ALA A 327 -14.27 -9.46 -15.39
N VAL A 328 -14.24 -10.76 -15.16
CA VAL A 328 -13.02 -11.57 -15.02
C VAL A 328 -13.15 -12.83 -15.86
N VAL A 329 -12.13 -13.14 -16.64
CA VAL A 329 -12.07 -14.42 -17.38
C VAL A 329 -11.58 -15.53 -16.45
N TRP A 330 -12.24 -16.68 -16.49
CA TRP A 330 -11.79 -17.86 -15.78
C TRP A 330 -10.84 -18.69 -16.65
N LEU A 331 -9.61 -18.87 -16.19
CA LEU A 331 -8.56 -19.63 -16.88
C LEU A 331 -8.05 -20.82 -16.03
N GLY A 332 -8.76 -21.16 -14.94
CA GLY A 332 -8.46 -22.35 -14.15
C GLY A 332 -8.97 -23.63 -14.79
N ASN A 333 -8.42 -24.77 -14.38
CA ASN A 333 -8.72 -26.08 -14.96
C ASN A 333 -10.03 -26.72 -14.42
N GLU A 334 -10.62 -26.17 -13.36
CA GLU A 334 -11.82 -26.72 -12.71
C GLU A 334 -13.04 -25.84 -12.98
N ASP A 335 -14.21 -26.46 -13.08
CA ASP A 335 -15.48 -25.75 -13.16
C ASP A 335 -15.82 -25.08 -11.84
N ILE A 336 -16.20 -23.80 -11.85
CA ILE A 336 -16.44 -22.99 -10.67
C ILE A 336 -17.88 -22.49 -10.55
N ALA A 337 -18.41 -22.39 -9.33
CA ALA A 337 -19.72 -21.84 -9.07
C ALA A 337 -19.70 -20.30 -9.14
N VAL A 338 -20.78 -19.70 -9.68
CA VAL A 338 -20.93 -18.24 -9.87
C VAL A 338 -22.16 -17.74 -9.14
N SER A 339 -22.09 -16.58 -8.46
CA SER A 339 -23.18 -15.97 -7.72
C SER A 339 -24.29 -15.42 -8.63
N SER A 340 -25.52 -15.27 -8.09
CA SER A 340 -26.72 -14.82 -8.84
C SER A 340 -26.70 -13.36 -9.31
N ASP A 341 -25.89 -12.52 -8.66
CA ASP A 341 -25.66 -11.12 -9.06
C ASP A 341 -24.49 -10.98 -10.04
N ALA A 342 -24.07 -12.12 -10.60
CA ALA A 342 -23.19 -12.25 -11.73
C ALA A 342 -23.80 -13.18 -12.78
N CYS A 343 -23.36 -13.04 -14.02
CA CYS A 343 -23.58 -14.02 -15.08
C CYS A 343 -22.22 -14.44 -15.65
N PHE A 344 -22.17 -15.55 -16.34
CA PHE A 344 -21.00 -15.92 -17.10
C PHE A 344 -21.36 -16.05 -18.58
N TYR A 345 -20.43 -15.62 -19.41
CA TYR A 345 -20.58 -15.54 -20.85
C TYR A 345 -19.72 -16.61 -21.52
N ILE A 346 -20.38 -17.51 -22.22
CA ILE A 346 -19.80 -18.66 -22.94
C ILE A 346 -19.66 -18.27 -24.40
N HIS A 347 -18.45 -18.33 -24.96
CA HIS A 347 -18.15 -17.91 -26.33
C HIS A 347 -16.97 -18.67 -26.92
N LYS A 348 -16.73 -18.50 -28.25
CA LYS A 348 -15.63 -19.15 -28.97
C LYS A 348 -14.47 -18.21 -29.32
N MET A 349 -14.53 -16.95 -28.91
CA MET A 349 -13.45 -15.98 -29.11
C MET A 349 -12.30 -16.23 -28.13
N ASN A 350 -11.16 -15.57 -28.35
CA ASN A 350 -10.10 -15.58 -27.36
C ASN A 350 -10.62 -15.01 -26.03
N PRO A 351 -10.53 -15.74 -24.91
CA PRO A 351 -11.11 -15.33 -23.64
C PRO A 351 -10.60 -13.97 -23.12
N LYS A 352 -9.29 -13.74 -23.20
CA LYS A 352 -8.69 -12.48 -22.75
C LYS A 352 -9.06 -11.33 -23.69
N TYR A 353 -9.23 -11.57 -24.99
CA TYR A 353 -9.67 -10.55 -25.93
C TYR A 353 -11.03 -9.96 -25.51
N VAL A 354 -11.98 -10.82 -25.17
CA VAL A 354 -13.29 -10.39 -24.69
C VAL A 354 -13.18 -9.66 -23.36
N ALA A 355 -12.38 -10.14 -22.42
CA ALA A 355 -12.17 -9.47 -21.13
C ALA A 355 -11.57 -8.06 -21.31
N TYR A 356 -10.60 -7.88 -22.18
CA TYR A 356 -10.04 -6.56 -22.50
C TYR A 356 -11.06 -5.64 -23.19
N TYR A 357 -11.91 -6.18 -24.06
CA TYR A 357 -12.99 -5.41 -24.70
C TYR A 357 -13.95 -4.82 -23.66
N PHE A 358 -14.33 -5.57 -22.63
CA PHE A 358 -15.20 -5.10 -21.56
C PHE A 358 -14.63 -3.90 -20.77
N GLN A 359 -13.35 -3.66 -20.87
CA GLN A 359 -12.66 -2.53 -20.24
C GLN A 359 -12.52 -1.31 -21.15
N THR A 360 -12.95 -1.38 -22.42
CA THR A 360 -12.84 -0.28 -23.39
C THR A 360 -13.92 0.77 -23.21
N GLU A 361 -13.62 2.02 -23.59
CA GLU A 361 -14.63 3.07 -23.67
C GLU A 361 -15.78 2.73 -24.62
N GLN A 362 -15.52 2.00 -25.70
CA GLN A 362 -16.51 1.58 -26.67
C GLN A 362 -17.56 0.65 -26.01
N PHE A 363 -17.12 -0.30 -25.19
CA PHE A 363 -18.01 -1.13 -24.37
C PHE A 363 -18.77 -0.27 -23.36
N GLN A 364 -18.09 0.63 -22.63
CA GLN A 364 -18.70 1.47 -21.62
C GLN A 364 -19.78 2.39 -22.20
N LYS A 365 -19.54 3.00 -23.38
CA LYS A 365 -20.53 3.82 -24.08
C LYS A 365 -21.79 3.04 -24.48
N GLN A 366 -21.64 1.79 -24.93
CA GLN A 366 -22.76 0.92 -25.27
C GLN A 366 -23.53 0.48 -24.00
N LYS A 367 -22.81 0.05 -22.98
CA LYS A 367 -23.35 -0.42 -21.70
C LYS A 367 -24.22 0.61 -21.01
N ARG A 368 -23.84 1.89 -20.99
CA ARG A 368 -24.57 2.99 -20.34
C ARG A 368 -26.03 3.07 -20.74
N LYS A 369 -26.37 2.70 -21.98
CA LYS A 369 -27.74 2.71 -22.50
C LYS A 369 -28.64 1.65 -21.85
N PHE A 370 -28.07 0.66 -21.21
CA PHE A 370 -28.76 -0.49 -20.62
C PHE A 370 -28.71 -0.51 -19.08
N ILE A 371 -28.08 0.49 -18.45
CA ILE A 371 -28.01 0.58 -17.00
C ILE A 371 -29.35 0.98 -16.44
N THR A 372 -29.85 0.22 -15.47
CA THR A 372 -31.09 0.46 -14.74
C THR A 372 -30.85 0.51 -13.23
N GLY A 373 -31.82 1.06 -12.48
CA GLY A 373 -31.78 1.18 -11.03
C GLY A 373 -31.15 2.48 -10.52
N ALA A 374 -31.63 2.98 -9.40
CA ALA A 374 -31.19 4.26 -8.82
C ALA A 374 -30.06 4.10 -7.78
N LYS A 375 -30.22 3.18 -6.81
CA LYS A 375 -29.22 2.90 -5.77
C LYS A 375 -28.29 1.77 -6.14
N VAL A 376 -28.82 0.73 -6.78
CA VAL A 376 -28.07 -0.42 -7.27
C VAL A 376 -28.19 -0.45 -8.77
N ARG A 377 -27.09 -0.22 -9.46
CA ARG A 377 -26.99 -0.24 -10.92
C ARG A 377 -27.03 -1.67 -11.41
N ARG A 378 -27.79 -1.94 -12.45
CA ARG A 378 -28.00 -3.28 -13.01
C ARG A 378 -27.99 -3.26 -14.52
N VAL A 379 -27.40 -4.30 -15.12
CA VAL A 379 -27.52 -4.61 -16.55
C VAL A 379 -27.92 -6.06 -16.68
N ASN A 380 -28.99 -6.30 -17.44
CA ASN A 380 -29.50 -7.65 -17.67
C ASN A 380 -28.71 -8.39 -18.74
N ALA A 381 -28.66 -9.72 -18.67
CA ALA A 381 -28.00 -10.56 -19.65
C ALA A 381 -28.55 -10.38 -21.09
N THR A 382 -29.86 -10.15 -21.23
CA THR A 382 -30.53 -9.85 -22.49
C THR A 382 -30.10 -8.51 -23.12
N ASP A 383 -29.74 -7.54 -22.29
CA ASP A 383 -29.22 -6.25 -22.74
C ASP A 383 -27.72 -6.32 -23.05
N LEU A 384 -26.94 -7.07 -22.27
CA LEU A 384 -25.54 -7.40 -22.62
C LEU A 384 -25.44 -8.06 -23.97
N ALA A 385 -26.38 -8.97 -24.32
CA ALA A 385 -26.41 -9.65 -25.60
C ALA A 385 -26.53 -8.70 -26.81
N LYS A 386 -27.05 -7.47 -26.62
CA LYS A 386 -27.21 -6.46 -27.69
C LYS A 386 -25.92 -5.65 -27.95
N ILE A 387 -24.96 -5.67 -27.01
CA ILE A 387 -23.70 -4.94 -27.13
C ILE A 387 -22.88 -5.55 -28.27
N LYS A 388 -22.36 -4.69 -29.13
CA LYS A 388 -21.57 -5.10 -30.31
C LYS A 388 -20.07 -5.16 -29.96
N ILE A 389 -19.41 -6.21 -30.45
CA ILE A 389 -17.97 -6.43 -30.31
C ILE A 389 -17.33 -6.66 -31.69
N PRO A 390 -16.16 -6.07 -31.99
CA PRO A 390 -15.38 -6.44 -33.18
C PRO A 390 -14.92 -7.90 -33.10
N THR A 391 -15.09 -8.67 -34.17
CA THR A 391 -14.74 -10.08 -34.22
C THR A 391 -13.68 -10.35 -35.32
N PRO A 392 -12.40 -9.93 -35.10
CA PRO A 392 -11.34 -10.28 -36.04
C PRO A 392 -11.01 -11.77 -35.94
N PRO A 393 -10.24 -12.33 -36.89
CA PRO A 393 -9.75 -13.71 -36.83
C PRO A 393 -9.03 -14.00 -35.51
N LEU A 394 -9.07 -15.25 -35.02
CA LEU A 394 -8.45 -15.68 -33.77
C LEU A 394 -6.96 -15.34 -33.68
N SER A 395 -6.21 -15.40 -34.80
CA SER A 395 -4.81 -15.00 -34.85
C SER A 395 -4.59 -13.52 -34.50
N GLU A 396 -5.48 -12.63 -34.98
CA GLU A 396 -5.40 -11.20 -34.67
C GLU A 396 -5.87 -10.94 -33.23
N GLN A 397 -6.90 -11.63 -32.73
CA GLN A 397 -7.27 -11.59 -31.31
C GLN A 397 -6.11 -11.98 -30.43
N GLN A 398 -5.39 -13.06 -30.75
CA GLN A 398 -4.20 -13.51 -30.02
C GLN A 398 -3.06 -12.49 -30.06
N ARG A 399 -2.83 -11.86 -31.24
CA ARG A 399 -1.82 -10.79 -31.37
C ARG A 399 -2.13 -9.59 -30.46
N ILE A 400 -3.38 -9.15 -30.44
CA ILE A 400 -3.84 -8.05 -29.59
C ILE A 400 -3.66 -8.41 -28.11
N VAL A 401 -4.10 -9.61 -27.70
CA VAL A 401 -3.96 -10.10 -26.33
C VAL A 401 -2.50 -10.14 -25.92
N SER A 402 -1.57 -10.59 -26.77
CA SER A 402 -0.15 -10.66 -26.43
C SER A 402 0.47 -9.28 -26.17
N ILE A 403 -0.05 -8.23 -26.81
CA ILE A 403 0.38 -6.84 -26.55
C ILE A 403 -0.22 -6.34 -25.23
N LEU A 404 -1.52 -6.53 -25.03
CA LEU A 404 -2.22 -6.05 -23.83
C LEU A 404 -1.78 -6.78 -22.55
N ASP A 405 -1.47 -8.09 -22.65
CA ASP A 405 -0.92 -8.85 -21.51
C ASP A 405 0.42 -8.28 -21.01
N LYS A 406 1.27 -7.76 -21.90
CA LYS A 406 2.53 -7.11 -21.50
C LYS A 406 2.28 -5.82 -20.73
N PHE A 407 1.32 -5.01 -21.18
CA PHE A 407 0.93 -3.80 -20.45
C PHE A 407 0.27 -4.12 -19.11
N ASP A 408 -0.62 -5.12 -19.08
CA ASP A 408 -1.30 -5.55 -17.86
C ASP A 408 -0.27 -6.04 -16.81
N THR A 409 0.70 -6.86 -17.23
CA THR A 409 1.79 -7.30 -16.36
C THR A 409 2.60 -6.12 -15.82
N LEU A 410 2.97 -5.17 -16.70
CA LEU A 410 3.78 -4.02 -16.31
C LEU A 410 3.08 -3.10 -15.30
N THR A 411 1.76 -2.90 -15.45
CA THR A 411 1.00 -1.89 -14.69
C THR A 411 0.20 -2.44 -13.51
N SER A 412 -0.15 -3.72 -13.52
CA SER A 412 -1.09 -4.30 -12.55
C SER A 412 -0.52 -5.48 -11.76
N SER A 413 0.58 -6.10 -12.23
CA SER A 413 1.13 -7.28 -11.56
C SER A 413 1.80 -6.92 -10.23
N ILE A 414 1.33 -7.56 -9.15
CA ILE A 414 1.93 -7.44 -7.81
C ILE A 414 3.24 -8.25 -7.69
N SER A 415 3.41 -9.28 -8.52
CA SER A 415 4.59 -10.15 -8.51
C SER A 415 5.70 -9.69 -9.46
N GLU A 416 5.34 -8.93 -10.49
CA GLU A 416 6.23 -8.45 -11.54
C GLU A 416 5.78 -7.03 -11.94
N GLY A 417 6.63 -6.25 -12.58
CA GLY A 417 6.27 -4.90 -13.05
C GLY A 417 6.51 -3.78 -12.03
N LEU A 418 6.04 -2.58 -12.36
CA LEU A 418 6.32 -1.35 -11.59
C LEU A 418 5.82 -1.38 -10.14
N PRO A 419 4.62 -1.90 -9.80
CA PRO A 419 4.20 -1.99 -8.40
C PRO A 419 5.15 -2.84 -7.55
N LYS A 420 5.70 -3.92 -8.13
CA LYS A 420 6.69 -4.76 -7.45
C LYS A 420 8.04 -4.06 -7.28
N GLU A 421 8.47 -3.31 -8.28
CA GLU A 421 9.70 -2.51 -8.21
C GLU A 421 9.63 -1.49 -7.07
N ILE A 422 8.52 -0.75 -6.95
CA ILE A 422 8.28 0.21 -5.85
C ILE A 422 8.41 -0.50 -4.49
N GLU A 423 7.71 -1.63 -4.31
CA GLU A 423 7.80 -2.41 -3.05
C GLU A 423 9.23 -2.86 -2.73
N LEU A 424 9.96 -3.34 -3.74
CA LEU A 424 11.33 -3.82 -3.56
C LEU A 424 12.30 -2.69 -3.20
N ARG A 425 12.11 -1.48 -3.76
CA ARG A 425 12.93 -0.31 -3.43
C ARG A 425 12.71 0.15 -2.00
N ARG A 426 11.45 0.20 -1.53
CA ARG A 426 11.14 0.48 -0.12
C ARG A 426 11.82 -0.52 0.83
N LYS A 427 11.72 -1.81 0.54
CA LYS A 427 12.39 -2.86 1.34
C LYS A 427 13.91 -2.74 1.33
N GLN A 428 14.49 -2.35 0.20
CA GLN A 428 15.93 -2.13 0.06
C GLN A 428 16.39 -0.96 0.93
N TYR A 429 15.65 0.15 0.93
CA TYR A 429 15.93 1.30 1.79
C TYR A 429 15.84 0.94 3.27
N GLU A 430 14.73 0.29 3.69
CA GLU A 430 14.56 -0.18 5.07
C GLU A 430 15.73 -1.06 5.52
N TYR A 431 16.14 -2.00 4.67
CA TYR A 431 17.28 -2.87 4.96
C TYR A 431 18.58 -2.08 5.19
N TYR A 432 18.90 -1.11 4.32
CA TYR A 432 20.14 -0.33 4.49
C TYR A 432 20.09 0.57 5.73
N ARG A 433 18.95 1.18 6.03
CA ARG A 433 18.73 1.95 7.25
C ARG A 433 18.99 1.09 8.51
N GLU A 434 18.41 -0.11 8.53
CA GLU A 434 18.62 -1.05 9.64
C GLU A 434 20.11 -1.40 9.81
N GLN A 435 20.80 -1.65 8.73
CA GLN A 435 22.23 -1.97 8.76
C GLN A 435 23.09 -0.80 9.27
N LEU A 436 22.81 0.43 8.83
CA LEU A 436 23.54 1.64 9.22
C LEU A 436 23.38 2.01 10.70
N LEU A 437 22.31 1.57 11.34
CA LEU A 437 21.97 1.87 12.73
C LEU A 437 22.11 0.65 13.65
N SER A 438 22.63 -0.49 13.17
CA SER A 438 22.83 -1.69 13.98
C SER A 438 24.18 -1.63 14.73
N PHE A 439 24.19 -1.03 15.90
CA PHE A 439 25.35 -1.04 16.79
C PHE A 439 25.44 -2.34 17.59
N ARG A 440 26.66 -2.80 17.87
CA ARG A 440 26.88 -3.92 18.81
C ARG A 440 26.67 -3.44 20.23
N HIS A 441 26.00 -4.28 21.03
CA HIS A 441 25.87 -4.11 22.49
C HIS A 441 26.94 -4.94 23.17
#